data_d27bca2005ff962dd110d16fae86c840
#
_entry.id   d27bca2005ff962dd110d16fae86c840
#
_cell.length_a   1.000
_cell.length_b   1.000
_cell.length_c   1.000
_cell.angle_alpha   90.00
_cell.angle_beta   90.00
_cell.angle_gamma   90.00
#
_symmetry.space_group_name_H-M   'P 1'
#
loop_
_entity.id
_entity.type
_entity.pdbx_description
1 polymer ?
#
loop_
_entity_poly.entity_id
_entity_poly.type
_entity_poly.pdbx_seq_one_letter_code
_entity_poly.pdbx_strand_id
1 'polypeptide(L)'
;DRSVSRGLGDVYKRQVYRRSEAELPARKEEVHHAKEEGVIFDLLENPTEILVDENGWVKGVKLIKMELGEPDASGRRSPIEIAGSEYEMECDTVIMSLGTSPNPLISSTTIGLDTNKRKCIVATEDTGATSKEGVFAGGDAVTGAATVILAMGAGKAAAKGIDEFLSSK
;
A
#
# COMPACT_ATOMS: atom_id res chain seq x y z
N ASP A 1 -9.19 -4.40 -12.10
CA ASP A 1 -9.59 -4.50 -10.69
C ASP A 1 -10.71 -3.49 -10.43
N ARG A 2 -11.92 -4.01 -10.36
CA ARG A 2 -13.09 -3.14 -10.12
C ARG A 2 -13.04 -2.73 -8.65
N SER A 3 -12.77 -1.47 -8.38
CA SER A 3 -12.93 -0.91 -7.04
C SER A 3 -14.28 -1.35 -6.46
N VAL A 4 -14.28 -1.94 -5.27
CA VAL A 4 -15.51 -2.37 -4.57
C VAL A 4 -16.50 -1.21 -4.47
N SER A 5 -16.01 0.01 -4.33
CA SER A 5 -16.83 1.22 -4.27
C SER A 5 -17.62 1.50 -5.55
N ARG A 6 -17.17 1.05 -6.72
CA ARG A 6 -17.89 1.25 -7.99
C ARG A 6 -19.17 0.41 -8.12
N GLY A 7 -19.25 -0.70 -7.39
CA GLY A 7 -20.41 -1.61 -7.42
C GLY A 7 -21.54 -1.28 -6.45
N LEU A 8 -21.45 -0.21 -5.66
CA LEU A 8 -22.42 0.12 -4.61
C LEU A 8 -23.67 0.91 -5.06
N GLY A 9 -23.93 1.00 -6.36
CA GLY A 9 -25.17 1.63 -6.88
C GLY A 9 -25.25 3.14 -6.62
N ASP A 10 -26.42 3.65 -6.22
CA ASP A 10 -26.75 5.09 -6.12
C ASP A 10 -26.17 5.81 -4.88
N VAL A 11 -25.16 5.24 -4.22
CA VAL A 11 -24.49 5.89 -3.08
C VAL A 11 -23.39 6.84 -3.54
N TYR A 12 -23.19 7.93 -2.81
CA TYR A 12 -22.06 8.83 -3.01
C TYR A 12 -20.76 8.09 -2.74
N LYS A 13 -19.85 8.15 -3.72
CA LYS A 13 -18.53 7.52 -3.66
C LYS A 13 -17.47 8.61 -3.78
N ARG A 14 -16.59 8.70 -2.78
CA ARG A 14 -15.48 9.65 -2.75
C ARG A 14 -14.16 8.89 -2.60
N GLN A 15 -13.19 9.26 -3.42
CA GLN A 15 -11.84 8.74 -3.39
C GLN A 15 -10.92 9.80 -2.81
N VAL A 16 -10.57 9.66 -1.54
CA VAL A 16 -9.61 10.55 -0.88
C VAL A 16 -8.19 10.09 -1.20
N TYR A 17 -7.35 11.02 -1.65
CA TYR A 17 -5.95 10.72 -1.97
C TYR A 17 -5.03 11.88 -1.61
N ARG A 18 -3.97 11.58 -0.86
CA ARG A 18 -3.04 12.59 -0.28
C ARG A 18 -2.12 13.29 -1.29
N ARG A 19 -2.16 12.94 -2.57
CA ARG A 19 -1.38 13.56 -3.65
C ARG A 19 -2.30 14.02 -4.76
N SER A 20 -1.71 14.55 -5.85
CA SER A 20 -2.46 14.99 -7.01
C SER A 20 -2.82 13.82 -7.95
N GLU A 21 -3.60 14.12 -8.97
CA GLU A 21 -4.01 13.16 -9.99
C GLU A 21 -2.81 12.57 -10.75
N ALA A 22 -1.75 13.37 -10.93
CA ALA A 22 -0.54 12.93 -11.63
C ALA A 22 0.20 11.80 -10.90
N GLU A 23 0.08 11.73 -9.57
CA GLU A 23 0.71 10.71 -8.74
C GLU A 23 -0.21 9.53 -8.40
N LEU A 24 -1.43 9.47 -8.95
CA LEU A 24 -2.31 8.31 -8.76
C LEU A 24 -1.64 7.05 -9.33
N PRO A 25 -1.61 5.94 -8.56
CA PRO A 25 -1.03 4.68 -9.03
C PRO A 25 -1.95 3.95 -10.03
N ALA A 26 -3.21 4.37 -10.16
CA ALA A 26 -4.18 3.80 -11.08
C ALA A 26 -3.88 4.21 -12.54
N ARG A 27 -4.30 3.38 -13.49
CA ARG A 27 -4.22 3.71 -14.91
C ARG A 27 -5.15 4.89 -15.23
N LYS A 28 -4.75 5.75 -16.16
CA LYS A 28 -5.51 6.96 -16.52
C LYS A 28 -6.92 6.63 -17.00
N GLU A 29 -7.08 5.53 -17.74
CA GLU A 29 -8.37 5.05 -18.23
C GLU A 29 -9.29 4.64 -17.08
N GLU A 30 -8.76 4.03 -16.02
CA GLU A 30 -9.55 3.64 -14.85
C GLU A 30 -9.99 4.84 -14.03
N VAL A 31 -9.14 5.86 -13.89
CA VAL A 31 -9.51 7.13 -13.26
C VAL A 31 -10.62 7.82 -14.06
N HIS A 32 -10.51 7.83 -15.39
CA HIS A 32 -11.52 8.39 -16.28
C HIS A 32 -12.87 7.67 -16.12
N HIS A 33 -12.88 6.35 -16.22
CA HIS A 33 -14.09 5.55 -16.03
C HIS A 33 -14.71 5.73 -14.63
N ALA A 34 -13.88 5.84 -13.59
CA ALA A 34 -14.40 6.10 -12.24
C ALA A 34 -15.09 7.47 -12.15
N LYS A 35 -14.55 8.50 -12.79
CA LYS A 35 -15.17 9.83 -12.89
C LYS A 35 -16.48 9.79 -13.67
N GLU A 36 -16.54 9.07 -14.79
CA GLU A 36 -17.76 8.87 -15.58
C GLU A 36 -18.86 8.14 -14.77
N GLU A 37 -18.48 7.23 -13.88
CA GLU A 37 -19.37 6.54 -12.95
C GLU A 37 -19.76 7.38 -11.71
N GLY A 38 -19.35 8.66 -11.67
CA GLY A 38 -19.72 9.59 -10.62
C GLY A 38 -18.88 9.48 -9.32
N VAL A 39 -17.72 8.82 -9.36
CA VAL A 39 -16.79 8.84 -8.23
C VAL A 39 -16.15 10.23 -8.11
N ILE A 40 -16.29 10.87 -6.95
CA ILE A 40 -15.68 12.16 -6.65
C ILE A 40 -14.27 11.93 -6.14
N PHE A 41 -13.29 12.64 -6.72
CA PHE A 41 -11.89 12.56 -6.30
C PHE A 41 -11.53 13.77 -5.44
N ASP A 42 -11.31 13.55 -4.15
CA ASP A 42 -10.79 14.51 -3.20
C ASP A 42 -9.27 14.33 -3.14
N LEU A 43 -8.58 15.09 -3.98
CA LEU A 43 -7.12 15.02 -4.13
C LEU A 43 -6.43 16.04 -3.22
N LEU A 44 -5.19 15.75 -2.85
CA LEU A 44 -4.43 16.55 -1.88
C LEU A 44 -5.14 16.62 -0.53
N GLU A 45 -5.70 15.50 -0.10
CA GLU A 45 -6.37 15.33 1.18
C GLU A 45 -5.97 14.01 1.84
N ASN A 46 -5.81 14.05 3.16
CA ASN A 46 -5.41 12.88 3.94
C ASN A 46 -6.36 12.68 5.12
N PRO A 47 -6.91 11.47 5.32
CA PRO A 47 -7.72 11.19 6.49
C PRO A 47 -6.84 11.14 7.75
N THR A 48 -7.28 11.83 8.81
CA THR A 48 -6.60 11.89 10.10
C THR A 48 -7.34 11.15 11.20
N GLU A 49 -8.68 11.08 11.09
CA GLU A 49 -9.52 10.45 12.10
C GLU A 49 -10.82 9.94 11.48
N ILE A 50 -11.30 8.78 11.92
CA ILE A 50 -12.64 8.29 11.59
C ILE A 50 -13.57 8.71 12.73
N LEU A 51 -14.61 9.47 12.39
CA LEU A 51 -15.59 9.97 13.36
C LEU A 51 -16.71 8.96 13.52
N VAL A 52 -17.09 8.71 14.76
CA VAL A 52 -18.17 7.78 15.10
C VAL A 52 -19.27 8.49 15.90
N ASP A 53 -20.48 7.93 15.84
CA ASP A 53 -21.61 8.34 16.66
C ASP A 53 -21.54 7.73 18.07
N GLU A 54 -22.55 7.99 18.90
CA GLU A 54 -22.68 7.47 20.28
C GLU A 54 -22.81 5.95 20.34
N ASN A 55 -23.16 5.28 19.25
CA ASN A 55 -23.28 3.82 19.14
C ASN A 55 -22.02 3.17 18.56
N GLY A 56 -21.01 3.95 18.18
CA GLY A 56 -19.77 3.48 17.55
C GLY A 56 -19.87 3.27 16.04
N TRP A 57 -20.94 3.74 15.36
CA TRP A 57 -21.06 3.70 13.91
C TRP A 57 -20.34 4.88 13.26
N VAL A 58 -19.78 4.64 12.08
CA VAL A 58 -19.14 5.72 11.31
C VAL A 58 -20.18 6.77 10.97
N LYS A 59 -19.86 8.04 11.26
CA LYS A 59 -20.65 9.22 10.88
C LYS A 59 -19.89 10.20 9.99
N GLY A 60 -18.57 10.01 9.86
CA GLY A 60 -17.76 10.89 9.06
C GLY A 60 -16.27 10.58 9.15
N VAL A 61 -15.48 11.37 8.47
CA VAL A 61 -14.02 11.33 8.47
C VAL A 61 -13.47 12.75 8.59
N LYS A 62 -12.47 12.92 9.44
CA LYS A 62 -11.71 14.17 9.52
C LYS A 62 -10.56 14.12 8.53
N LEU A 63 -10.48 15.14 7.70
CA LEU A 63 -9.50 15.28 6.62
C LEU A 63 -8.61 16.50 6.88
N ILE A 64 -7.37 16.46 6.41
CA ILE A 64 -6.45 17.59 6.35
C ILE A 64 -6.02 17.80 4.90
N LYS A 65 -5.92 19.06 4.47
CA LYS A 65 -5.41 19.39 3.13
C LYS A 65 -3.91 19.21 3.06
N MET A 66 -3.45 18.82 1.89
CA MET A 66 -2.05 18.53 1.61
C MET A 66 -1.54 19.47 0.51
N GLU A 67 -0.24 19.71 0.52
CA GLU A 67 0.51 20.26 -0.62
C GLU A 67 1.62 19.30 -1.02
N LEU A 68 2.14 19.43 -2.23
CA LEU A 68 3.24 18.62 -2.70
C LEU A 68 4.55 19.37 -2.52
N GLY A 69 5.46 18.78 -1.76
CA GLY A 69 6.83 19.26 -1.58
C GLY A 69 7.68 19.11 -2.85
N GLU A 70 8.96 19.44 -2.73
CA GLU A 70 9.92 19.27 -3.82
C GLU A 70 10.08 17.80 -4.22
N PRO A 71 10.34 17.52 -5.50
CA PRO A 71 10.60 16.17 -5.97
C PRO A 71 11.89 15.60 -5.36
N ASP A 72 11.84 14.36 -4.91
CA ASP A 72 13.03 13.60 -4.48
C ASP A 72 13.88 13.16 -5.70
N ALA A 73 14.98 12.46 -5.44
CA ALA A 73 15.89 11.95 -6.47
C ALA A 73 15.22 11.02 -7.51
N SER A 74 14.04 10.46 -7.19
CA SER A 74 13.23 9.64 -8.10
C SER A 74 12.16 10.46 -8.85
N GLY A 75 12.12 11.78 -8.63
CA GLY A 75 11.10 12.68 -9.17
C GLY A 75 9.76 12.62 -8.41
N ARG A 76 9.69 11.91 -7.30
CA ARG A 76 8.47 11.73 -6.51
C ARG A 76 8.31 12.85 -5.49
N ARG A 77 7.14 13.50 -5.49
CA ARG A 77 6.82 14.59 -4.57
C ARG A 77 6.13 14.04 -3.31
N SER A 78 6.66 14.39 -2.14
CA SER A 78 6.08 14.00 -0.86
C SER A 78 4.93 14.92 -0.48
N PRO A 79 3.80 14.38 0.01
CA PRO A 79 2.71 15.22 0.51
C PRO A 79 3.10 15.82 1.87
N ILE A 80 2.78 17.10 2.06
CA ILE A 80 3.02 17.90 3.26
C ILE A 80 1.67 18.37 3.77
N GLU A 81 1.42 18.26 5.06
CA GLU A 81 0.17 18.71 5.68
C GLU A 81 0.12 20.24 5.79
N ILE A 82 -1.02 20.82 5.42
CA ILE A 82 -1.29 22.24 5.61
C ILE A 82 -1.95 22.41 6.98
N ALA A 83 -1.19 22.87 7.97
CA ALA A 83 -1.66 23.02 9.34
C ALA A 83 -2.88 23.97 9.42
N GLY A 84 -3.89 23.56 10.20
CA GLY A 84 -5.11 24.33 10.38
C GLY A 84 -6.11 24.24 9.23
N SER A 85 -5.92 23.30 8.30
CA SER A 85 -6.82 23.06 7.17
C SER A 85 -7.77 21.87 7.40
N GLU A 86 -7.84 21.38 8.62
CA GLU A 86 -8.66 20.23 8.98
C GLU A 86 -10.14 20.56 8.83
N TYR A 87 -10.89 19.59 8.32
CA TYR A 87 -12.35 19.67 8.21
C TYR A 87 -12.99 18.28 8.33
N GLU A 88 -14.26 18.23 8.60
CA GLU A 88 -15.03 17.01 8.71
C GLU A 88 -15.87 16.80 7.44
N MET A 89 -15.87 15.57 6.95
CA MET A 89 -16.69 15.12 5.84
C MET A 89 -17.62 14.00 6.34
N GLU A 90 -18.93 14.18 6.18
CA GLU A 90 -19.93 13.18 6.55
C GLU A 90 -19.84 11.98 5.60
N CYS A 91 -19.88 10.78 6.17
CA CYS A 91 -19.97 9.52 5.44
C CYS A 91 -20.41 8.38 6.38
N ASP A 92 -21.03 7.36 5.82
CA ASP A 92 -21.54 6.21 6.56
C ASP A 92 -20.54 5.03 6.54
N THR A 93 -19.59 5.05 5.60
CA THR A 93 -18.63 3.96 5.42
C THR A 93 -17.28 4.50 4.98
N VAL A 94 -16.22 4.01 5.60
CA VAL A 94 -14.83 4.31 5.23
C VAL A 94 -14.13 3.00 4.82
N ILE A 95 -13.58 2.97 3.62
CA ILE A 95 -12.79 1.84 3.11
C ILE A 95 -11.33 2.26 3.02
N MET A 96 -10.47 1.63 3.82
CA MET A 96 -9.03 1.88 3.82
C MET A 96 -8.35 1.09 2.70
N SER A 97 -8.24 1.70 1.51
CA SER A 97 -7.60 1.11 0.31
C SER A 97 -6.11 1.46 0.25
N LEU A 98 -5.38 1.19 1.34
CA LEU A 98 -3.94 1.44 1.43
C LEU A 98 -3.15 0.24 0.92
N GLY A 99 -1.87 0.47 0.55
CA GLY A 99 -0.96 -0.59 0.19
C GLY A 99 -0.70 -1.55 1.35
N THR A 100 -0.34 -2.79 1.03
CA THR A 100 0.00 -3.80 2.03
C THR A 100 1.43 -3.64 2.53
N SER A 101 1.68 -4.06 3.76
CA SER A 101 3.01 -4.19 4.35
C SER A 101 3.27 -5.65 4.69
N PRO A 102 4.54 -6.09 4.73
CA PRO A 102 4.87 -7.43 5.19
C PRO A 102 4.33 -7.70 6.59
N ASN A 103 3.91 -8.94 6.86
CA ASN A 103 3.42 -9.33 8.18
C ASN A 103 4.56 -9.17 9.22
N PRO A 104 4.41 -8.29 10.21
CA PRO A 104 5.46 -8.01 11.18
C PRO A 104 5.74 -9.20 12.12
N LEU A 105 4.84 -10.18 12.20
CA LEU A 105 4.98 -11.33 13.08
C LEU A 105 6.26 -12.12 12.76
N ILE A 106 6.53 -12.39 11.49
CA ILE A 106 7.70 -13.19 11.07
C ILE A 106 9.00 -12.50 11.48
N SER A 107 9.15 -11.22 11.15
CA SER A 107 10.38 -10.47 11.47
C SER A 107 10.54 -10.20 12.97
N SER A 108 9.46 -10.04 13.73
CA SER A 108 9.51 -9.76 15.16
C SER A 108 9.76 -11.01 16.01
N THR A 109 9.40 -12.19 15.52
CA THR A 109 9.56 -13.47 16.26
C THR A 109 10.76 -14.29 15.81
N THR A 110 11.42 -13.92 14.69
CA THR A 110 12.55 -14.68 14.14
C THR A 110 13.87 -13.92 14.39
N ILE A 111 14.56 -14.30 15.44
CA ILE A 111 15.86 -13.70 15.79
C ILE A 111 16.89 -13.98 14.68
N GLY A 112 17.63 -12.96 14.24
CA GLY A 112 18.68 -13.06 13.23
C GLY A 112 18.17 -13.03 11.78
N LEU A 113 16.89 -12.70 11.57
CA LEU A 113 16.34 -12.45 10.25
C LEU A 113 16.32 -10.94 9.97
N ASP A 114 17.17 -10.49 9.06
CA ASP A 114 17.30 -9.07 8.71
C ASP A 114 16.13 -8.57 7.87
N THR A 115 15.73 -7.32 8.12
CA THR A 115 14.72 -6.63 7.34
C THR A 115 15.22 -5.25 6.90
N ASN A 116 14.71 -4.78 5.76
CA ASN A 116 15.01 -3.46 5.25
C ASN A 116 14.11 -2.36 5.90
N LYS A 117 14.31 -1.10 5.51
CA LYS A 117 13.53 0.05 6.01
C LYS A 117 12.01 -0.09 5.80
N ARG A 118 11.56 -0.90 4.83
CA ARG A 118 10.16 -1.20 4.54
C ARG A 118 9.65 -2.42 5.31
N LYS A 119 10.47 -2.98 6.20
CA LYS A 119 10.19 -4.22 6.95
C LYS A 119 10.04 -5.47 6.06
N CYS A 120 10.53 -5.41 4.81
CA CYS A 120 10.65 -6.58 3.95
C CYS A 120 11.89 -7.38 4.36
N ILE A 121 11.83 -8.70 4.25
CA ILE A 121 12.94 -9.60 4.54
C ILE A 121 14.08 -9.32 3.55
N VAL A 122 15.32 -9.23 4.04
CA VAL A 122 16.50 -9.13 3.19
C VAL A 122 16.85 -10.52 2.68
N ALA A 123 16.86 -10.69 1.36
CA ALA A 123 17.23 -11.94 0.70
C ALA A 123 18.02 -11.66 -0.59
N THR A 124 18.84 -12.60 -1.02
CA THR A 124 19.56 -12.52 -2.30
C THR A 124 18.59 -12.75 -3.45
N GLU A 125 18.73 -11.98 -4.52
CA GLU A 125 17.82 -12.05 -5.67
C GLU A 125 17.90 -13.41 -6.39
N ASP A 126 19.10 -13.94 -6.54
CA ASP A 126 19.34 -15.16 -7.35
C ASP A 126 18.95 -16.46 -6.63
N THR A 127 19.02 -16.50 -5.31
CA THR A 127 18.82 -17.72 -4.52
C THR A 127 17.75 -17.61 -3.45
N GLY A 128 17.27 -16.41 -3.16
CA GLY A 128 16.35 -16.16 -2.07
C GLY A 128 16.94 -16.38 -0.68
N ALA A 129 18.24 -16.62 -0.54
CA ALA A 129 18.89 -16.85 0.75
C ALA A 129 18.80 -15.59 1.62
N THR A 130 18.42 -15.77 2.89
CA THR A 130 18.30 -14.68 3.86
C THR A 130 19.57 -14.57 4.72
N SER A 131 19.59 -13.61 5.66
CA SER A 131 20.64 -13.49 6.67
C SER A 131 20.73 -14.71 7.62
N LYS A 132 19.70 -15.55 7.64
CA LYS A 132 19.66 -16.73 8.50
C LYS A 132 19.87 -17.99 7.68
N GLU A 133 20.89 -18.80 8.03
CA GLU A 133 21.24 -20.04 7.34
C GLU A 133 20.05 -21.02 7.28
N GLY A 134 19.81 -21.57 6.09
CA GLY A 134 18.72 -22.50 5.83
C GLY A 134 17.33 -21.84 5.75
N VAL A 135 17.26 -20.52 5.79
CA VAL A 135 16.02 -19.76 5.63
C VAL A 135 16.06 -18.99 4.31
N PHE A 136 15.03 -19.17 3.51
CA PHE A 136 14.90 -18.59 2.18
C PHE A 136 13.60 -17.76 2.11
N ALA A 137 13.61 -16.71 1.32
CA ALA A 137 12.45 -15.85 1.11
C ALA A 137 12.40 -15.31 -0.33
N GLY A 138 11.20 -15.05 -0.82
CA GLY A 138 10.97 -14.47 -2.13
C GLY A 138 9.59 -13.82 -2.25
N GLY A 139 9.33 -13.13 -3.36
CA GLY A 139 8.08 -12.44 -3.64
C GLY A 139 7.88 -11.18 -2.79
N ASP A 140 6.63 -10.83 -2.53
CA ASP A 140 6.25 -9.58 -1.87
C ASP A 140 6.82 -9.43 -0.46
N ALA A 141 7.15 -10.53 0.21
CA ALA A 141 7.83 -10.52 1.50
C ALA A 141 9.24 -9.90 1.45
N VAL A 142 9.89 -9.90 0.27
CA VAL A 142 11.24 -9.39 0.01
C VAL A 142 11.18 -8.04 -0.73
N THR A 143 10.41 -7.97 -1.81
CA THR A 143 10.37 -6.81 -2.70
C THR A 143 9.34 -5.75 -2.29
N GLY A 144 8.39 -6.09 -1.44
CA GLY A 144 7.15 -5.36 -1.24
C GLY A 144 6.10 -5.74 -2.29
N ALA A 145 4.89 -5.23 -2.15
CA ALA A 145 3.78 -5.52 -3.07
C ALA A 145 4.15 -5.19 -4.52
N ALA A 146 4.09 -6.21 -5.38
CA ALA A 146 4.47 -6.14 -6.78
C ALA A 146 3.50 -7.00 -7.64
N THR A 147 3.95 -7.46 -8.81
CA THR A 147 3.14 -8.30 -9.69
C THR A 147 3.29 -9.78 -9.36
N VAL A 148 2.23 -10.55 -9.66
CA VAL A 148 2.24 -12.03 -9.51
C VAL A 148 3.42 -12.65 -10.26
N ILE A 149 3.77 -12.14 -11.46
CA ILE A 149 4.88 -12.66 -12.27
C ILE A 149 6.21 -12.52 -11.52
N LEU A 150 6.47 -11.37 -10.90
CA LEU A 150 7.68 -11.13 -10.11
C LEU A 150 7.71 -12.02 -8.87
N ALA A 151 6.58 -12.15 -8.16
CA ALA A 151 6.48 -13.02 -6.99
C ALA A 151 6.76 -14.50 -7.34
N MET A 152 6.21 -14.99 -8.47
CA MET A 152 6.48 -16.33 -8.98
C MET A 152 7.95 -16.52 -9.37
N GLY A 153 8.56 -15.52 -10.03
CA GLY A 153 9.98 -15.55 -10.39
C GLY A 153 10.87 -15.70 -9.16
N ALA A 154 10.65 -14.88 -8.15
CA ALA A 154 11.37 -14.94 -6.88
C ALA A 154 11.17 -16.28 -6.14
N GLY A 155 9.94 -16.83 -6.18
CA GLY A 155 9.66 -18.17 -5.61
C GLY A 155 10.45 -19.28 -6.30
N LYS A 156 10.58 -19.24 -7.62
CA LYS A 156 11.40 -20.19 -8.38
C LYS A 156 12.90 -20.07 -8.05
N ALA A 157 13.40 -18.83 -7.93
CA ALA A 157 14.79 -18.58 -7.53
C ALA A 157 15.06 -19.15 -6.13
N ALA A 158 14.17 -18.89 -5.18
CA ALA A 158 14.27 -19.44 -3.83
C ALA A 158 14.21 -20.99 -3.80
N ALA A 159 13.34 -21.59 -4.60
CA ALA A 159 13.26 -23.06 -4.70
C ALA A 159 14.57 -23.67 -5.20
N LYS A 160 15.19 -23.06 -6.22
CA LYS A 160 16.51 -23.47 -6.72
C LYS A 160 17.59 -23.32 -5.66
N GLY A 161 17.61 -22.19 -4.94
CA GLY A 161 18.55 -21.96 -3.84
C GLY A 161 18.41 -22.97 -2.70
N ILE A 162 17.18 -23.39 -2.38
CA ILE A 162 16.91 -24.46 -1.41
C ILE A 162 17.48 -25.81 -1.88
N ASP A 163 17.23 -26.15 -3.14
CA ASP A 163 17.73 -27.41 -3.73
C ASP A 163 19.27 -27.47 -3.73
N GLU A 164 19.93 -26.38 -4.13
CA GLU A 164 21.40 -26.24 -4.08
C GLU A 164 21.93 -26.38 -2.64
N PHE A 165 21.29 -25.71 -1.68
CA PHE A 165 21.66 -25.79 -0.27
C PHE A 165 21.54 -27.19 0.31
N LEU A 166 20.47 -27.91 -0.01
CA LEU A 166 20.26 -29.28 0.47
C LEU A 166 21.22 -30.26 -0.20
N SER A 167 21.54 -30.06 -1.48
CA SER A 167 22.47 -30.91 -2.24
C SER A 167 23.93 -30.72 -1.79
N SER A 168 24.25 -29.61 -1.11
CA SER A 168 25.59 -29.34 -0.59
C SER A 168 25.85 -29.89 0.82
N LYS A 169 24.84 -30.46 1.46
CA LYS A 169 24.91 -31.07 2.80
C LYS A 169 25.10 -32.61 2.70
#